data_a34310a000043a1ea79c41785c4df917
#
_entry.id   a34310a000043a1ea79c41785c4df917
#
_cell.length_a   1.000
_cell.length_b   1.000
_cell.length_c   1.000
_cell.angle_alpha   90.00
_cell.angle_beta   90.00
_cell.angle_gamma   90.00
#
_symmetry.space_group_name_H-M   'P 1'
#
loop_
_entity.id
_entity.type
_entity.pdbx_description
1 polymer ?
#
loop_
_entity_poly.entity_id
_entity_poly.type
_entity_poly.pdbx_seq_one_letter_code
_entity_poly.pdbx_strand_id
1 'polypeptide(L)'
;WTDPKTNELTEGFREKGFLPEAFINLLALLGWNDGTEKEIFTKEELINAFSLDRVHSAGAKFDYEKAKWFNHEWIKNADASALKPVVKTILEEKGLTVNDEALLEKVIGLVKDRCTLLPDFYEQAGFFFQRPAVLDTESVKPKWNDAKNLFFAEVIRNFELSPVWEAHELEANFKDIAAANKI
;
A
#
# COMPACT_ATOMS: atom_id res chain seq x y z
N TRP A 1 2.09 20.16 14.93
CA TRP A 1 2.53 21.41 15.57
C TRP A 1 2.37 22.58 14.59
N THR A 2 1.74 23.65 15.02
CA THR A 2 1.57 24.87 14.21
C THR A 2 2.63 25.89 14.59
N ASP A 3 3.40 26.37 13.63
CA ASP A 3 4.39 27.42 13.85
C ASP A 3 3.67 28.72 14.24
N PRO A 4 3.92 29.26 15.44
CA PRO A 4 3.20 30.46 15.90
C PRO A 4 3.56 31.74 15.13
N LYS A 5 4.64 31.73 14.31
CA LYS A 5 5.07 32.87 13.51
C LYS A 5 4.54 32.83 12.07
N THR A 6 4.54 31.63 11.47
CA THR A 6 4.14 31.45 10.05
C THR A 6 2.73 30.92 9.92
N ASN A 7 2.14 30.41 11.00
CA ASN A 7 0.86 29.67 11.04
C ASN A 7 0.87 28.41 10.13
N GLU A 8 2.04 27.91 9.78
CA GLU A 8 2.20 26.68 9.01
C GLU A 8 2.01 25.46 9.93
N LEU A 9 1.21 24.52 9.47
CA LEU A 9 1.01 23.24 10.14
C LEU A 9 2.12 22.27 9.74
N THR A 10 2.95 21.89 10.71
CA THR A 10 3.93 20.80 10.53
C THR A 10 3.31 19.49 10.99
N GLU A 11 3.07 18.59 10.07
CA GLU A 11 2.61 17.24 10.38
C GLU A 11 3.76 16.39 10.93
N GLY A 12 3.47 15.62 11.98
CA GLY A 12 4.40 14.65 12.53
C GLY A 12 4.50 13.38 11.66
N PHE A 13 5.42 12.50 11.99
CA PHE A 13 5.58 11.23 11.26
C PHE A 13 4.36 10.32 11.39
N ARG A 14 3.70 10.33 12.54
CA ARG A 14 2.44 9.61 12.75
C ARG A 14 1.35 10.08 11.81
N GLU A 15 1.14 11.39 11.71
CA GLU A 15 0.13 12.01 10.84
C GLU A 15 0.43 11.78 9.36
N LYS A 16 1.71 11.67 9.01
CA LYS A 16 2.17 11.28 7.66
C LYS A 16 2.02 9.80 7.37
N GLY A 17 1.65 8.99 8.36
CA GLY A 17 1.39 7.56 8.18
C GLY A 17 2.60 6.66 8.30
N PHE A 18 3.59 7.05 9.09
CA PHE A 18 4.69 6.16 9.48
C PHE A 18 4.24 5.20 10.58
N LEU A 19 4.61 3.92 10.45
CA LEU A 19 4.46 2.93 11.50
C LEU A 19 5.46 3.20 12.63
N PRO A 20 5.06 3.07 13.89
CA PRO A 20 5.95 3.26 15.04
C PRO A 20 7.19 2.34 14.98
N GLU A 21 7.00 1.09 14.56
CA GLU A 21 8.04 0.08 14.45
C GLU A 21 9.10 0.47 13.41
N ALA A 22 8.65 0.95 12.25
CA ALA A 22 9.54 1.44 11.20
C ALA A 22 10.36 2.63 11.67
N PHE A 23 9.72 3.54 12.38
CA PHE A 23 10.37 4.75 12.89
C PHE A 23 11.38 4.44 13.99
N ILE A 24 11.05 3.55 14.93
CA ILE A 24 11.99 3.08 15.97
C ILE A 24 13.19 2.39 15.32
N ASN A 25 12.97 1.52 14.35
CA ASN A 25 14.03 0.83 13.64
C ASN A 25 14.98 1.82 12.94
N LEU A 26 14.44 2.80 12.21
CA LEU A 26 15.23 3.87 11.60
C LEU A 26 16.04 4.64 12.63
N LEU A 27 15.42 5.09 13.73
CA LEU A 27 16.10 5.88 14.76
C LEU A 27 17.24 5.09 15.42
N ALA A 28 17.07 3.79 15.65
CA ALA A 28 18.14 2.95 16.18
C ALA A 28 19.35 2.95 15.25
N LEU A 29 19.14 2.84 13.94
CA LEU A 29 20.22 2.77 12.95
C LEU A 29 20.82 4.14 12.58
N LEU A 30 20.26 5.25 13.04
CA LEU A 30 20.84 6.58 12.79
C LEU A 30 22.22 6.78 13.40
N GLY A 31 22.57 6.03 14.41
CA GLY A 31 23.89 6.17 15.05
C GLY A 31 24.44 4.86 15.60
N TRP A 32 23.82 3.75 15.25
CA TRP A 32 24.18 2.42 15.71
C TRP A 32 24.05 1.38 14.58
N ASN A 33 24.82 0.30 14.65
CA ASN A 33 24.63 -0.91 13.85
C ASN A 33 25.04 -2.14 14.67
N ASP A 34 24.54 -3.30 14.30
CA ASP A 34 24.86 -4.57 14.96
C ASP A 34 26.17 -5.21 14.46
N GLY A 35 26.85 -4.56 13.51
CA GLY A 35 28.05 -5.07 12.84
C GLY A 35 27.76 -5.97 11.62
N THR A 36 26.49 -6.07 11.22
CA THR A 36 26.07 -6.78 10.00
C THR A 36 25.47 -5.80 8.98
N GLU A 37 25.03 -6.32 7.82
CA GLU A 37 24.31 -5.54 6.81
C GLU A 37 22.78 -5.55 7.03
N LYS A 38 22.31 -6.13 8.15
CA LYS A 38 20.88 -6.16 8.48
C LYS A 38 20.40 -4.76 8.81
N GLU A 39 19.29 -4.36 8.19
CA GLU A 39 18.67 -3.05 8.42
C GLU A 39 17.27 -3.16 9.07
N ILE A 40 16.53 -4.22 8.83
CA ILE A 40 15.20 -4.41 9.41
C ILE A 40 15.30 -5.24 10.68
N PHE A 41 14.95 -4.62 11.81
CA PHE A 41 14.98 -5.21 13.14
C PHE A 41 13.64 -5.03 13.83
N THR A 42 13.09 -6.09 14.38
CA THR A 42 11.97 -5.98 15.32
C THR A 42 12.44 -5.27 16.61
N LYS A 43 11.47 -4.82 17.40
CA LYS A 43 11.78 -4.20 18.70
C LYS A 43 12.56 -5.15 19.62
N GLU A 44 12.18 -6.42 19.62
CA GLU A 44 12.83 -7.47 20.42
C GLU A 44 14.26 -7.73 19.93
N GLU A 45 14.47 -7.77 18.62
CA GLU A 45 15.82 -7.88 18.06
C GLU A 45 16.69 -6.68 18.40
N LEU A 46 16.14 -5.46 18.34
CA LEU A 46 16.85 -4.25 18.75
C LEU A 46 17.24 -4.29 20.23
N ILE A 47 16.31 -4.69 21.12
CA ILE A 47 16.59 -4.82 22.56
C ILE A 47 17.73 -5.80 22.82
N ASN A 48 17.77 -6.92 22.11
CA ASN A 48 18.77 -7.96 22.29
C ASN A 48 20.13 -7.61 21.67
N ALA A 49 20.15 -6.87 20.55
CA ALA A 49 21.36 -6.56 19.81
C ALA A 49 22.02 -5.25 20.23
N PHE A 50 21.24 -4.30 20.79
CA PHE A 50 21.70 -2.96 21.09
C PHE A 50 22.81 -2.95 22.14
N SER A 51 23.91 -2.27 21.82
CA SER A 51 25.04 -2.01 22.73
C SER A 51 25.53 -0.59 22.55
N LEU A 52 25.80 0.08 23.67
CA LEU A 52 26.35 1.44 23.69
C LEU A 52 27.75 1.50 23.05
N ASP A 53 28.52 0.41 23.11
CA ASP A 53 29.87 0.33 22.55
C ASP A 53 29.88 0.44 21.02
N ARG A 54 28.72 0.20 20.39
CA ARG A 54 28.53 0.29 18.92
C ARG A 54 27.84 1.59 18.49
N VAL A 55 27.62 2.50 19.41
CA VAL A 55 27.06 3.82 19.06
C VAL A 55 28.17 4.69 18.49
N HIS A 56 27.94 5.21 17.31
CA HIS A 56 28.89 6.06 16.60
C HIS A 56 28.89 7.47 17.22
N SER A 57 30.06 8.03 17.46
CA SER A 57 30.21 9.40 17.97
C SER A 57 29.99 10.48 16.90
N ALA A 58 29.92 10.11 15.62
CA ALA A 58 29.65 11.03 14.51
C ALA A 58 28.18 11.42 14.48
N GLY A 59 27.89 12.68 14.13
CA GLY A 59 26.51 13.15 13.95
C GLY A 59 25.82 12.37 12.82
N ALA A 60 24.63 11.85 13.10
CA ALA A 60 23.79 11.19 12.10
C ALA A 60 22.89 12.21 11.40
N LYS A 61 22.80 12.12 10.07
CA LYS A 61 21.87 12.92 9.27
C LYS A 61 20.59 12.12 9.06
N PHE A 62 19.46 12.70 9.43
CA PHE A 62 18.17 12.12 9.12
C PHE A 62 17.91 12.18 7.60
N ASP A 63 17.59 11.04 7.02
CA ASP A 63 17.22 10.90 5.60
C ASP A 63 15.75 10.49 5.50
N TYR A 64 14.94 11.39 4.94
CA TYR A 64 13.50 11.18 4.81
C TYR A 64 13.16 10.08 3.79
N GLU A 65 13.93 9.95 2.70
CA GLU A 65 13.71 8.88 1.72
C GLU A 65 14.05 7.52 2.34
N LYS A 66 15.12 7.45 3.12
CA LYS A 66 15.44 6.23 3.88
C LYS A 66 14.36 5.92 4.90
N ALA A 67 13.76 6.92 5.55
CA ALA A 67 12.61 6.73 6.44
C ALA A 67 11.42 6.10 5.72
N LYS A 68 11.08 6.59 4.52
CA LYS A 68 10.03 6.02 3.69
C LYS A 68 10.33 4.58 3.28
N TRP A 69 11.58 4.28 2.93
CA TRP A 69 11.97 2.91 2.61
C TRP A 69 11.78 1.97 3.80
N PHE A 70 12.19 2.36 5.01
CA PHE A 70 11.94 1.58 6.22
C PHE A 70 10.44 1.33 6.42
N ASN A 71 9.63 2.36 6.25
CA ASN A 71 8.19 2.25 6.43
C ASN A 71 7.56 1.31 5.41
N HIS A 72 7.99 1.40 4.14
CA HIS A 72 7.56 0.48 3.09
C HIS A 72 7.90 -0.98 3.44
N GLU A 73 9.13 -1.26 3.83
CA GLU A 73 9.53 -2.62 4.19
C GLU A 73 8.74 -3.16 5.40
N TRP A 74 8.44 -2.32 6.38
CA TRP A 74 7.59 -2.70 7.51
C TRP A 74 6.15 -2.96 7.09
N ILE A 75 5.54 -2.13 6.25
CA ILE A 75 4.18 -2.35 5.71
C ILE A 75 4.14 -3.64 4.90
N LYS A 76 5.08 -3.84 3.99
CA LYS A 76 5.19 -4.99 3.13
C LYS A 76 5.32 -6.31 3.91
N ASN A 77 6.09 -6.32 4.98
CA ASN A 77 6.32 -7.51 5.80
C ASN A 77 5.27 -7.71 6.92
N ALA A 78 4.42 -6.72 7.18
CA ALA A 78 3.37 -6.84 8.19
C ALA A 78 2.26 -7.81 7.76
N ASP A 79 1.68 -8.49 8.73
CA ASP A 79 0.46 -9.26 8.50
C ASP A 79 -0.71 -8.32 8.15
N ALA A 80 -1.50 -8.70 7.13
CA ALA A 80 -2.66 -7.92 6.72
C ALA A 80 -3.66 -7.71 7.87
N SER A 81 -3.81 -8.70 8.72
CA SER A 81 -4.65 -8.63 9.92
C SER A 81 -4.18 -7.57 10.91
N ALA A 82 -2.86 -7.38 11.06
CA ALA A 82 -2.30 -6.35 11.93
C ALA A 82 -2.51 -4.92 11.38
N LEU A 83 -2.46 -4.75 10.07
CA LEU A 83 -2.72 -3.47 9.41
C LEU A 83 -4.21 -3.11 9.33
N LYS A 84 -5.08 -4.09 9.41
CA LYS A 84 -6.53 -3.95 9.20
C LYS A 84 -7.18 -2.83 10.01
N PRO A 85 -6.96 -2.66 11.33
CA PRO A 85 -7.62 -1.61 12.10
C PRO A 85 -7.25 -0.20 11.62
N VAL A 86 -5.97 0.05 11.36
CA VAL A 86 -5.50 1.37 10.93
C VAL A 86 -5.91 1.67 9.49
N VAL A 87 -5.85 0.69 8.59
CA VAL A 87 -6.27 0.86 7.20
C VAL A 87 -7.79 1.11 7.13
N LYS A 88 -8.59 0.37 7.91
CA LYS A 88 -10.03 0.62 8.00
C LYS A 88 -10.34 2.06 8.41
N THR A 89 -9.69 2.54 9.47
CA THR A 89 -9.86 3.93 9.92
C THR A 89 -9.55 4.93 8.81
N ILE A 90 -8.43 4.75 8.08
CA ILE A 90 -8.04 5.64 6.98
C ILE A 90 -9.09 5.63 5.86
N LEU A 91 -9.60 4.47 5.48
CA LEU A 91 -10.62 4.36 4.44
C LEU A 91 -11.93 5.03 4.87
N GLU A 92 -12.37 4.82 6.12
CA GLU A 92 -13.59 5.41 6.67
C GLU A 92 -13.47 6.95 6.83
N GLU A 93 -12.32 7.47 7.26
CA GLU A 93 -12.05 8.91 7.32
C GLU A 93 -12.09 9.58 5.94
N LYS A 94 -11.80 8.82 4.88
CA LYS A 94 -11.93 9.25 3.48
C LYS A 94 -13.35 9.04 2.90
N GLY A 95 -14.30 8.63 3.74
CA GLY A 95 -15.72 8.48 3.38
C GLY A 95 -16.08 7.15 2.73
N LEU A 96 -15.20 6.15 2.76
CA LEU A 96 -15.52 4.80 2.29
C LEU A 96 -16.23 4.00 3.39
N THR A 97 -17.14 3.12 2.98
CA THR A 97 -17.80 2.20 3.90
C THR A 97 -17.17 0.81 3.80
N VAL A 98 -16.62 0.32 4.90
CA VAL A 98 -15.96 -0.99 4.96
C VAL A 98 -16.81 -1.94 5.83
N ASN A 99 -17.71 -2.70 5.18
CA ASN A 99 -18.62 -3.63 5.85
C ASN A 99 -18.11 -5.07 5.91
N ASP A 100 -17.16 -5.42 5.05
CA ASP A 100 -16.59 -6.78 4.96
C ASP A 100 -15.12 -6.78 5.41
N GLU A 101 -14.90 -7.25 6.63
CA GLU A 101 -13.57 -7.35 7.25
C GLU A 101 -12.67 -8.38 6.57
N ALA A 102 -13.26 -9.45 6.00
CA ALA A 102 -12.51 -10.47 5.29
C ALA A 102 -12.06 -9.97 3.91
N LEU A 103 -12.91 -9.21 3.22
CA LEU A 103 -12.54 -8.52 2.00
C LEU A 103 -11.42 -7.51 2.27
N LEU A 104 -11.57 -6.70 3.33
CA LEU A 104 -10.54 -5.71 3.70
C LEU A 104 -9.17 -6.37 3.90
N GLU A 105 -9.11 -7.47 4.63
CA GLU A 105 -7.85 -8.19 4.88
C GLU A 105 -7.21 -8.73 3.59
N LYS A 106 -8.03 -9.32 2.70
CA LYS A 106 -7.57 -9.75 1.37
C LYS A 106 -7.04 -8.57 0.53
N VAL A 107 -7.76 -7.46 0.51
CA VAL A 107 -7.35 -6.26 -0.23
C VAL A 107 -6.04 -5.70 0.31
N ILE A 108 -5.89 -5.60 1.64
CA ILE A 108 -4.62 -5.19 2.25
C ILE A 108 -3.48 -6.09 1.77
N GLY A 109 -3.66 -7.40 1.81
CA GLY A 109 -2.67 -8.37 1.31
C GLY A 109 -2.29 -8.17 -0.15
N LEU A 110 -3.24 -7.74 -1.00
CA LEU A 110 -3.00 -7.50 -2.43
C LEU A 110 -2.24 -6.20 -2.71
N VAL A 111 -2.42 -5.16 -1.87
CA VAL A 111 -1.93 -3.82 -2.20
C VAL A 111 -0.76 -3.33 -1.33
N LYS A 112 -0.50 -3.95 -0.18
CA LYS A 112 0.50 -3.49 0.79
C LYS A 112 1.91 -3.32 0.21
N ASP A 113 2.28 -4.14 -0.77
CA ASP A 113 3.58 -4.05 -1.46
C ASP A 113 3.73 -2.78 -2.32
N ARG A 114 2.65 -2.02 -2.51
CA ARG A 114 2.62 -0.75 -3.25
C ARG A 114 2.48 0.46 -2.33
N CYS A 115 2.34 0.22 -1.03
CA CYS A 115 2.15 1.28 -0.04
C CYS A 115 3.48 1.62 0.63
N THR A 116 3.84 2.88 0.60
CA THR A 116 5.02 3.42 1.29
C THR A 116 4.63 4.02 2.64
N LEU A 117 3.49 4.70 2.68
CA LEU A 117 2.89 5.29 3.86
C LEU A 117 1.47 4.75 4.05
N LEU A 118 0.96 4.78 5.27
CA LEU A 118 -0.39 4.28 5.56
C LEU A 118 -1.50 4.96 4.73
N PRO A 119 -1.46 6.28 4.45
CA PRO A 119 -2.46 6.91 3.59
C PRO A 119 -2.52 6.37 2.15
N ASP A 120 -1.44 5.75 1.65
CA ASP A 120 -1.40 5.18 0.30
C ASP A 120 -2.43 4.07 0.12
N PHE A 121 -2.86 3.42 1.22
CA PHE A 121 -3.92 2.42 1.17
C PHE A 121 -5.24 2.96 0.60
N TYR A 122 -5.55 4.24 0.80
CA TYR A 122 -6.74 4.83 0.19
C TYR A 122 -6.68 4.80 -1.34
N GLU A 123 -5.56 5.23 -1.90
CA GLU A 123 -5.34 5.25 -3.36
C GLU A 123 -5.27 3.83 -3.95
N GLN A 124 -4.64 2.90 -3.22
CA GLN A 124 -4.41 1.54 -3.71
C GLN A 124 -5.61 0.60 -3.48
N ALA A 125 -6.46 0.88 -2.49
CA ALA A 125 -7.54 -0.01 -2.06
C ALA A 125 -8.95 0.56 -2.26
N GLY A 126 -9.13 1.86 -2.40
CA GLY A 126 -10.44 2.52 -2.38
C GLY A 126 -11.43 1.98 -3.42
N PHE A 127 -10.94 1.65 -4.60
CA PHE A 127 -11.78 1.14 -5.70
C PHE A 127 -12.35 -0.28 -5.47
N PHE A 128 -11.87 -1.02 -4.48
CA PHE A 128 -12.47 -2.30 -4.07
C PHE A 128 -13.73 -2.10 -3.22
N PHE A 129 -13.89 -0.92 -2.60
CA PHE A 129 -15.01 -0.59 -1.70
C PHE A 129 -16.00 0.38 -2.32
N GLN A 130 -15.55 1.18 -3.27
CA GLN A 130 -16.42 2.14 -3.95
C GLN A 130 -15.96 2.32 -5.41
N ARG A 131 -16.93 2.32 -6.33
CA ARG A 131 -16.64 2.64 -7.73
C ARG A 131 -16.04 4.04 -7.85
N PRO A 132 -14.90 4.21 -8.56
CA PRO A 132 -14.32 5.53 -8.80
C PRO A 132 -15.33 6.48 -9.45
N ALA A 133 -15.50 7.67 -8.90
CA ALA A 133 -16.39 8.70 -9.44
C ALA A 133 -15.85 9.30 -10.76
N VAL A 134 -14.53 9.34 -10.90
CA VAL A 134 -13.83 9.85 -12.07
C VAL A 134 -12.98 8.74 -12.66
N LEU A 135 -13.16 8.49 -13.95
CA LEU A 135 -12.35 7.56 -14.71
C LEU A 135 -11.47 8.34 -15.69
N ASP A 136 -10.20 7.98 -15.78
CA ASP A 136 -9.30 8.54 -16.79
C ASP A 136 -9.67 8.00 -18.19
N THR A 137 -10.62 8.69 -18.80
CA THR A 137 -11.07 8.35 -20.17
C THR A 137 -10.14 8.91 -21.24
N GLU A 138 -9.35 9.94 -20.94
CA GLU A 138 -8.51 10.60 -21.93
C GLU A 138 -7.35 9.71 -22.40
N SER A 139 -6.74 8.97 -21.48
CA SER A 139 -5.69 7.98 -21.83
C SER A 139 -6.22 6.78 -22.63
N VAL A 140 -7.51 6.47 -22.51
CA VAL A 140 -8.15 5.30 -23.13
C VAL A 140 -8.77 5.64 -24.49
N LYS A 141 -9.40 6.81 -24.63
CA LYS A 141 -10.11 7.25 -25.86
C LYS A 141 -9.32 7.01 -27.16
N PRO A 142 -8.02 7.38 -27.26
CA PRO A 142 -7.28 7.20 -28.51
C PRO A 142 -7.11 5.73 -28.93
N LYS A 143 -7.24 4.82 -27.97
CA LYS A 143 -7.07 3.37 -28.18
C LYS A 143 -8.39 2.63 -28.24
N TRP A 144 -9.51 3.32 -28.06
CA TRP A 144 -10.85 2.74 -28.01
C TRP A 144 -11.54 2.79 -29.38
N ASN A 145 -12.25 1.74 -29.74
CA ASN A 145 -13.05 1.63 -30.98
C ASN A 145 -14.24 0.69 -30.77
N ASP A 146 -15.12 0.59 -31.77
CA ASP A 146 -16.32 -0.23 -31.70
C ASP A 146 -16.03 -1.73 -31.54
N ALA A 147 -14.94 -2.24 -32.13
CA ALA A 147 -14.52 -3.62 -31.91
C ALA A 147 -14.18 -3.91 -30.45
N LYS A 148 -13.52 -2.98 -29.79
CA LYS A 148 -13.24 -3.09 -28.34
C LYS A 148 -14.48 -2.96 -27.50
N ASN A 149 -15.46 -2.14 -27.90
CA ASN A 149 -16.76 -2.09 -27.22
C ASN A 149 -17.42 -3.47 -27.21
N LEU A 150 -17.48 -4.12 -28.38
CA LEU A 150 -18.09 -5.45 -28.51
C LEU A 150 -17.31 -6.50 -27.70
N PHE A 151 -15.99 -6.47 -27.80
CA PHE A 151 -15.12 -7.37 -27.05
C PHE A 151 -15.33 -7.25 -25.54
N PHE A 152 -15.27 -6.05 -24.98
CA PHE A 152 -15.45 -5.87 -23.54
C PHE A 152 -16.88 -6.14 -23.07
N ALA A 153 -17.90 -5.87 -23.91
CA ALA A 153 -19.28 -6.26 -23.62
C ALA A 153 -19.42 -7.78 -23.52
N GLU A 154 -18.74 -8.52 -24.40
CA GLU A 154 -18.70 -9.97 -24.35
C GLU A 154 -17.97 -10.50 -23.13
N VAL A 155 -16.81 -9.92 -22.79
CA VAL A 155 -16.04 -10.27 -21.57
C VAL A 155 -16.91 -10.06 -20.33
N ILE A 156 -17.54 -8.89 -20.17
CA ILE A 156 -18.42 -8.58 -19.03
C ILE A 156 -19.53 -9.63 -18.92
N ARG A 157 -20.24 -9.91 -20.02
CA ARG A 157 -21.31 -10.90 -20.01
C ARG A 157 -20.84 -12.29 -19.62
N ASN A 158 -19.68 -12.74 -20.12
CA ASN A 158 -19.15 -14.04 -19.76
C ASN A 158 -18.72 -14.10 -18.29
N PHE A 159 -18.12 -13.03 -17.76
CA PHE A 159 -17.74 -12.97 -16.37
C PHE A 159 -18.96 -12.94 -15.43
N GLU A 160 -20.01 -12.19 -15.76
CA GLU A 160 -21.27 -12.15 -14.99
C GLU A 160 -21.97 -13.50 -14.94
N LEU A 161 -21.84 -14.31 -16.00
CA LEU A 161 -22.44 -15.64 -16.09
C LEU A 161 -21.53 -16.77 -15.58
N SER A 162 -20.28 -16.45 -15.23
CA SER A 162 -19.32 -17.46 -14.78
C SER A 162 -19.72 -18.03 -13.41
N PRO A 163 -19.87 -19.36 -13.29
CA PRO A 163 -20.15 -20.00 -12.01
C PRO A 163 -18.92 -20.04 -11.08
N VAL A 164 -17.73 -19.79 -11.63
CA VAL A 164 -16.44 -19.86 -10.92
C VAL A 164 -15.67 -18.56 -11.09
N TRP A 165 -15.40 -17.90 -9.97
CA TRP A 165 -14.65 -16.64 -9.92
C TRP A 165 -13.22 -16.88 -9.40
N GLU A 166 -12.49 -17.75 -10.11
CA GLU A 166 -11.10 -18.03 -9.84
C GLU A 166 -10.20 -17.38 -10.91
N ALA A 167 -9.03 -16.86 -10.49
CA ALA A 167 -8.17 -16.07 -11.37
C ALA A 167 -7.79 -16.81 -12.66
N HIS A 168 -7.45 -18.09 -12.58
CA HIS A 168 -7.05 -18.89 -13.76
C HIS A 168 -8.22 -19.13 -14.73
N GLU A 169 -9.44 -19.31 -14.21
CA GLU A 169 -10.63 -19.50 -15.05
C GLU A 169 -11.01 -18.20 -15.77
N LEU A 170 -10.99 -17.08 -15.05
CA LEU A 170 -11.27 -15.77 -15.64
C LEU A 170 -10.22 -15.38 -16.67
N GLU A 171 -8.93 -15.68 -16.41
CA GLU A 171 -7.84 -15.44 -17.34
C GLU A 171 -7.98 -16.31 -18.62
N ALA A 172 -8.29 -17.59 -18.47
CA ALA A 172 -8.53 -18.48 -19.60
C ALA A 172 -9.70 -17.98 -20.47
N ASN A 173 -10.83 -17.67 -19.83
CA ASN A 173 -12.02 -17.14 -20.50
C ASN A 173 -11.70 -15.82 -21.24
N PHE A 174 -10.98 -14.90 -20.61
CA PHE A 174 -10.55 -13.65 -21.26
C PHE A 174 -9.68 -13.92 -22.49
N LYS A 175 -8.70 -14.83 -22.39
CA LYS A 175 -7.81 -15.19 -23.51
C LYS A 175 -8.57 -15.82 -24.67
N ASP A 176 -9.54 -16.69 -24.41
CA ASP A 176 -10.38 -17.34 -25.42
C ASP A 176 -11.23 -16.31 -26.18
N ILE A 177 -11.86 -15.37 -25.44
CA ILE A 177 -12.63 -14.28 -26.05
C ILE A 177 -11.71 -13.37 -26.88
N ALA A 178 -10.50 -13.02 -26.35
CA ALA A 178 -9.54 -12.21 -27.09
C ALA A 178 -9.09 -12.86 -28.38
N ALA A 179 -8.78 -14.15 -28.35
CA ALA A 179 -8.42 -14.93 -29.55
C ALA A 179 -9.56 -14.99 -30.58
N ALA A 180 -10.80 -15.21 -30.13
CA ALA A 180 -11.98 -15.23 -31.00
C ALA A 180 -12.22 -13.87 -31.69
N ASN A 181 -11.98 -12.78 -30.99
CA ASN A 181 -12.14 -11.41 -31.49
C ASN A 181 -10.87 -10.87 -32.20
N LYS A 182 -9.79 -11.64 -32.28
CA LYS A 182 -8.50 -11.26 -32.88
C LYS A 182 -7.89 -9.98 -32.25
N ILE A 183 -8.02 -9.86 -30.96
CA ILE A 183 -7.51 -8.76 -30.12
C ILE A 183 -6.31 -9.22 -29.30
#